data_1b894f5d90c8468a6149b9b401be806f
#
_entry.id   1b894f5d90c8468a6149b9b401be806f
#
_cell.length_a   1.000
_cell.length_b   1.000
_cell.length_c   1.000
_cell.angle_alpha   90.00
_cell.angle_beta   90.00
_cell.angle_gamma   90.00
#
_symmetry.space_group_name_H-M   'P 1'
#
loop_
_entity.id
_entity.type
_entity.pdbx_description
1 polymer ?
#
loop_
_entity_poly.entity_id
_entity_poly.type
_entity_poly.pdbx_seq_one_letter_code
_entity_poly.pdbx_strand_id
1 'polypeptide(L)'
;DRLDGLYRCGNFVDKIEIILEGGTYTEYPVEYLERFHRDIFWSANTYFDEVKRAPLSISEEIKINQTAKVPIIGVCIETRPDAVNAFWIKKFRDWGVTRIQLGLQHTDNEILKKVNRGHNVECAVETIKLLKDNCFKIDLHLMPDLPFTTPEKDKKMFRDVFLGTDIQPDQVKIYPCEVTPYTVIEKWYDKGKYKPYAESCPQDLVDVVKYAMEICPPWVRVPRVVRDIPMHYIKAGNALPNLRQIIDDKFKKEGGASKDMRSRETGRHSKYLLKDAVYVVRKYYASGSWEYFISLESKDAVSLFGFIRLRIPPNNHRPLFECLKNKGLVRELHVYGNLVPVGVKNGGGGSVQHKGVGRKLLKRAEWYALFNGCAGVAIISGEGVKNYYRKNGYFEEETFMVRDYFIIYRLFMIFKSLFKHIICI
;
A
#
# COMPACT_ATOMS: atom_id res chain seq x y z
N ASP A 1 -3.71 25.98 2.34
CA ASP A 1 -2.27 26.35 2.43
C ASP A 1 -1.37 25.33 1.71
N ARG A 2 -1.48 24.01 2.02
CA ARG A 2 -0.59 22.99 1.41
C ARG A 2 -0.78 22.88 -0.11
N LEU A 3 -2.03 22.87 -0.58
CA LEU A 3 -2.35 22.85 -2.02
C LEU A 3 -1.89 24.13 -2.70
N ASP A 4 -2.07 25.29 -2.07
CA ASP A 4 -1.57 26.58 -2.58
C ASP A 4 -0.05 26.58 -2.72
N GLY A 5 0.66 26.05 -1.71
CA GLY A 5 2.11 25.91 -1.78
C GLY A 5 2.55 25.05 -2.97
N LEU A 6 1.89 23.90 -3.18
CA LEU A 6 2.17 23.02 -4.34
C LEU A 6 1.86 23.70 -5.67
N TYR A 7 0.73 24.39 -5.77
CA TYR A 7 0.33 25.13 -6.97
C TYR A 7 1.33 26.25 -7.32
N ARG A 8 1.72 27.06 -6.33
CA ARG A 8 2.73 28.11 -6.51
C ARG A 8 4.11 27.58 -6.91
N CYS A 9 4.43 26.33 -6.52
CA CYS A 9 5.64 25.63 -6.97
C CYS A 9 5.50 24.98 -8.36
N GLY A 10 4.45 25.31 -9.13
CA GLY A 10 4.24 24.84 -10.49
C GLY A 10 3.65 23.43 -10.60
N ASN A 11 3.12 22.87 -9.50
CA ASN A 11 2.44 21.57 -9.54
C ASN A 11 0.96 21.73 -9.91
N PHE A 12 0.45 20.86 -10.76
CA PHE A 12 -0.99 20.79 -11.02
C PHE A 12 -1.72 20.16 -9.83
N VAL A 13 -2.80 20.82 -9.38
CA VAL A 13 -3.69 20.31 -8.32
C VAL A 13 -4.93 19.71 -8.99
N ASP A 14 -4.75 18.60 -9.71
CA ASP A 14 -5.81 17.91 -10.47
C ASP A 14 -6.28 16.61 -9.79
N LYS A 15 -5.55 16.11 -8.84
CA LYS A 15 -5.88 14.96 -7.97
C LYS A 15 -4.93 14.90 -6.78
N ILE A 16 -5.41 14.44 -5.65
CA ILE A 16 -4.62 14.34 -4.41
C ILE A 16 -4.77 12.98 -3.74
N GLU A 17 -3.70 12.51 -3.11
CA GLU A 17 -3.72 11.44 -2.14
C GLU A 17 -3.44 12.03 -0.75
N ILE A 18 -4.26 11.66 0.22
CA ILE A 18 -4.13 12.11 1.61
C ILE A 18 -3.40 11.04 2.40
N ILE A 19 -2.37 11.44 3.14
CA ILE A 19 -1.64 10.55 4.05
C ILE A 19 -1.66 11.20 5.43
N LEU A 20 -2.37 10.58 6.37
CA LEU A 20 -2.47 11.00 7.76
C LEU A 20 -1.43 10.20 8.55
N GLU A 21 -0.33 10.86 8.88
CA GLU A 21 0.76 10.26 9.65
C GLU A 21 0.72 10.75 11.09
N GLY A 22 1.11 9.88 12.01
CA GLY A 22 1.26 10.20 13.43
C GLY A 22 0.52 9.21 14.33
N GLY A 23 1.19 8.67 15.31
CA GLY A 23 0.67 7.95 16.46
C GLY A 23 -0.32 6.81 16.17
N THR A 24 -1.15 6.54 17.18
CA THR A 24 -2.25 5.58 17.06
C THR A 24 -3.53 6.33 16.71
N TYR A 25 -3.88 6.31 15.41
CA TYR A 25 -4.99 7.10 14.86
C TYR A 25 -6.33 6.87 15.58
N THR A 26 -6.58 5.63 15.99
CA THR A 26 -7.82 5.20 16.65
C THR A 26 -7.96 5.63 18.13
N GLU A 27 -6.94 6.28 18.69
CA GLU A 27 -7.02 6.85 20.05
C GLU A 27 -7.73 8.22 20.09
N TYR A 28 -7.93 8.85 18.93
CA TYR A 28 -8.70 10.09 18.87
C TYR A 28 -10.21 9.81 18.96
N PRO A 29 -11.00 10.75 19.55
CA PRO A 29 -12.46 10.63 19.59
C PRO A 29 -13.08 10.47 18.19
N VAL A 30 -14.05 9.59 18.05
CA VAL A 30 -14.70 9.28 16.76
C VAL A 30 -15.25 10.53 16.09
N GLU A 31 -15.92 11.40 16.88
CA GLU A 31 -16.55 12.65 16.40
C GLU A 31 -15.48 13.64 15.87
N TYR A 32 -14.30 13.65 16.51
CA TYR A 32 -13.17 14.46 16.02
C TYR A 32 -12.68 13.95 14.68
N LEU A 33 -12.47 12.63 14.56
CA LEU A 33 -11.98 12.00 13.32
C LEU A 33 -12.99 12.17 12.19
N GLU A 34 -14.27 12.01 12.46
CA GLU A 34 -15.35 12.19 11.46
C GLU A 34 -15.37 13.62 10.93
N ARG A 35 -15.32 14.61 11.84
CA ARG A 35 -15.22 16.02 11.47
C ARG A 35 -13.94 16.30 10.67
N PHE A 36 -12.81 15.73 11.09
CA PHE A 36 -11.53 15.91 10.43
C PHE A 36 -11.54 15.38 8.98
N HIS A 37 -12.07 14.18 8.75
CA HIS A 37 -12.26 13.65 7.40
C HIS A 37 -13.24 14.47 6.58
N ARG A 38 -14.37 14.86 7.15
CA ARG A 38 -15.33 15.77 6.51
C ARG A 38 -14.62 17.04 6.00
N ASP A 39 -13.84 17.67 6.85
CA ASP A 39 -13.17 18.93 6.54
C ASP A 39 -12.06 18.78 5.48
N ILE A 40 -11.40 17.60 5.43
CA ILE A 40 -10.48 17.24 4.33
C ILE A 40 -11.24 17.21 2.99
N PHE A 41 -12.35 16.47 2.92
CA PHE A 41 -13.15 16.38 1.69
C PHE A 41 -13.75 17.74 1.31
N TRP A 42 -14.32 18.47 2.26
CA TRP A 42 -14.83 19.81 2.06
C TRP A 42 -13.77 20.76 1.52
N SER A 43 -12.56 20.75 2.08
CA SER A 43 -11.44 21.59 1.64
C SER A 43 -11.04 21.30 0.21
N ALA A 44 -11.01 20.02 -0.20
CA ALA A 44 -10.73 19.62 -1.57
C ALA A 44 -11.87 20.01 -2.53
N ASN A 45 -13.12 19.83 -2.11
CA ASN A 45 -14.33 20.14 -2.90
C ASN A 45 -14.46 21.64 -3.19
N THR A 46 -14.07 22.49 -2.23
CA THR A 46 -14.20 23.95 -2.30
C THR A 46 -12.87 24.66 -2.60
N TYR A 47 -11.83 23.93 -3.02
CA TYR A 47 -10.50 24.51 -3.18
C TYR A 47 -10.45 25.68 -4.15
N PHE A 48 -11.18 25.59 -5.28
CA PHE A 48 -11.24 26.62 -6.31
C PHE A 48 -12.41 27.61 -6.16
N ASP A 49 -13.21 27.49 -5.07
CA ASP A 49 -14.32 28.40 -4.84
C ASP A 49 -13.81 29.71 -4.21
N GLU A 50 -14.20 30.84 -4.78
CA GLU A 50 -13.87 32.17 -4.25
C GLU A 50 -14.53 32.37 -2.86
N VAL A 51 -15.79 31.96 -2.72
CA VAL A 51 -16.50 31.95 -1.43
C VAL A 51 -16.82 30.51 -1.07
N LYS A 52 -16.22 30.06 0.03
CA LYS A 52 -16.42 28.67 0.50
C LYS A 52 -17.78 28.54 1.21
N ARG A 53 -18.59 27.62 0.73
CA ARG A 53 -19.81 27.20 1.44
C ARG A 53 -19.51 26.55 2.79
N ALA A 54 -20.47 26.47 3.67
CA ALA A 54 -20.36 25.68 4.90
C ALA A 54 -20.16 24.18 4.58
N PRO A 55 -19.45 23.43 5.44
CA PRO A 55 -19.35 21.98 5.32
C PRO A 55 -20.72 21.31 5.45
N LEU A 56 -20.96 20.31 4.61
CA LEU A 56 -22.11 19.40 4.70
C LEU A 56 -21.76 18.20 5.60
N SER A 57 -22.58 17.16 5.63
CA SER A 57 -22.21 15.91 6.28
C SER A 57 -21.03 15.24 5.59
N ILE A 58 -20.31 14.37 6.28
CA ILE A 58 -19.15 13.65 5.70
C ILE A 58 -19.57 12.82 4.48
N SER A 59 -20.72 12.18 4.51
CA SER A 59 -21.22 11.37 3.39
C SER A 59 -21.53 12.22 2.14
N GLU A 60 -22.05 13.43 2.32
CA GLU A 60 -22.30 14.36 1.22
C GLU A 60 -20.99 14.91 0.66
N GLU A 61 -20.02 15.28 1.51
CA GLU A 61 -18.72 15.76 1.04
C GLU A 61 -17.95 14.69 0.27
N ILE A 62 -17.98 13.44 0.72
CA ILE A 62 -17.42 12.30 0.01
C ILE A 62 -18.07 12.11 -1.35
N LYS A 63 -19.40 12.19 -1.42
CA LYS A 63 -20.15 12.04 -2.67
C LYS A 63 -19.85 13.17 -3.67
N ILE A 64 -19.75 14.42 -3.20
CA ILE A 64 -19.39 15.57 -4.02
C ILE A 64 -17.98 15.37 -4.60
N ASN A 65 -17.05 14.81 -3.82
CA ASN A 65 -15.67 14.62 -4.24
C ASN A 65 -15.51 13.66 -5.43
N GLN A 66 -16.49 12.79 -5.70
CA GLN A 66 -16.48 11.90 -6.86
C GLN A 66 -16.46 12.65 -8.20
N THR A 67 -16.89 13.93 -8.21
CA THR A 67 -16.91 14.79 -9.39
C THR A 67 -16.22 16.13 -9.20
N ALA A 68 -15.56 16.33 -8.05
CA ALA A 68 -14.88 17.59 -7.72
C ALA A 68 -13.71 17.88 -8.65
N LYS A 69 -13.31 19.15 -8.74
CA LYS A 69 -12.12 19.59 -9.49
C LYS A 69 -10.82 19.09 -8.87
N VAL A 70 -10.80 18.86 -7.54
CA VAL A 70 -9.69 18.27 -6.80
C VAL A 70 -10.16 16.93 -6.20
N PRO A 71 -10.16 15.84 -6.98
CA PRO A 71 -10.59 14.54 -6.51
C PRO A 71 -9.57 13.90 -5.56
N ILE A 72 -10.03 13.35 -4.46
CA ILE A 72 -9.22 12.55 -3.54
C ILE A 72 -9.19 11.11 -4.04
N ILE A 73 -8.03 10.67 -4.54
CA ILE A 73 -7.85 9.36 -5.15
C ILE A 73 -7.50 8.26 -4.14
N GLY A 74 -7.20 8.61 -2.91
CA GLY A 74 -6.93 7.70 -1.82
C GLY A 74 -6.71 8.41 -0.50
N VAL A 75 -7.11 7.76 0.58
CA VAL A 75 -6.84 8.20 1.95
C VAL A 75 -6.09 7.10 2.67
N CYS A 76 -4.99 7.46 3.31
CA CYS A 76 -4.13 6.56 4.08
C CYS A 76 -4.08 7.04 5.53
N ILE A 77 -4.20 6.13 6.47
CA ILE A 77 -4.01 6.40 7.92
C ILE A 77 -2.90 5.52 8.48
N GLU A 78 -2.33 5.93 9.60
CA GLU A 78 -1.32 5.17 10.35
C GLU A 78 -1.87 4.77 11.71
N THR A 79 -1.72 3.49 12.09
CA THR A 79 -2.16 3.00 13.40
C THR A 79 -1.34 1.77 13.84
N ARG A 80 -1.66 1.25 15.05
CA ARG A 80 -1.08 0.01 15.57
C ARG A 80 -1.96 -1.19 15.23
N PRO A 81 -1.39 -2.41 15.13
CA PRO A 81 -2.17 -3.62 14.86
C PRO A 81 -3.28 -3.88 15.91
N ASP A 82 -2.97 -3.73 17.19
CA ASP A 82 -3.92 -3.95 18.30
C ASP A 82 -5.06 -2.93 18.39
N ALA A 83 -4.95 -1.82 17.66
CA ALA A 83 -5.94 -0.74 17.65
C ALA A 83 -6.95 -0.85 16.48
N VAL A 84 -6.92 -1.96 15.71
CA VAL A 84 -7.82 -2.18 14.57
C VAL A 84 -8.79 -3.31 14.88
N ASN A 85 -10.07 -3.06 14.69
CA ASN A 85 -11.15 -4.05 14.83
C ASN A 85 -12.26 -3.81 13.80
N ALA A 86 -13.31 -4.62 13.83
CA ALA A 86 -14.43 -4.54 12.88
C ALA A 86 -15.13 -3.17 12.88
N PHE A 87 -15.27 -2.54 14.04
CA PHE A 87 -15.86 -1.19 14.16
C PHE A 87 -15.01 -0.17 13.40
N TRP A 88 -13.71 -0.14 13.64
CA TRP A 88 -12.80 0.80 12.97
C TRP A 88 -12.70 0.56 11.47
N ILE A 89 -12.69 -0.70 11.02
CA ILE A 89 -12.66 -1.02 9.58
C ILE A 89 -13.87 -0.44 8.86
N LYS A 90 -15.07 -0.53 9.45
CA LYS A 90 -16.28 0.10 8.90
C LYS A 90 -16.14 1.61 8.86
N LYS A 91 -15.74 2.24 9.98
CA LYS A 91 -15.50 3.69 10.04
C LYS A 91 -14.45 4.16 9.03
N PHE A 92 -13.36 3.43 8.87
CA PHE A 92 -12.35 3.76 7.87
C PHE A 92 -12.93 3.78 6.45
N ARG A 93 -13.78 2.81 6.11
CA ARG A 93 -14.46 2.83 4.81
C ARG A 93 -15.48 3.96 4.68
N ASP A 94 -16.24 4.23 5.71
CA ASP A 94 -17.18 5.37 5.74
C ASP A 94 -16.46 6.71 5.55
N TRP A 95 -15.19 6.80 5.93
CA TRP A 95 -14.33 7.99 5.76
C TRP A 95 -13.46 7.96 4.52
N GLY A 96 -13.67 7.03 3.60
CA GLY A 96 -12.96 6.95 2.32
C GLY A 96 -11.53 6.40 2.41
N VAL A 97 -11.11 5.82 3.54
CA VAL A 97 -9.77 5.23 3.71
C VAL A 97 -9.63 4.00 2.83
N THR A 98 -8.51 3.91 2.11
CA THR A 98 -8.18 2.80 1.20
C THR A 98 -6.91 2.07 1.57
N ARG A 99 -6.06 2.69 2.40
CA ARG A 99 -4.74 2.17 2.78
C ARG A 99 -4.50 2.37 4.26
N ILE A 100 -3.91 1.36 4.91
CA ILE A 100 -3.56 1.38 6.32
C ILE A 100 -2.05 1.16 6.45
N GLN A 101 -1.38 2.05 7.18
CA GLN A 101 0.00 1.87 7.62
C GLN A 101 -0.02 1.28 9.02
N LEU A 102 0.62 0.13 9.19
CA LEU A 102 0.69 -0.57 10.47
C LEU A 102 2.09 -0.53 11.05
N GLY A 103 2.20 -0.05 12.27
CA GLY A 103 3.45 -0.04 13.03
C GLY A 103 3.77 -1.41 13.62
N LEU A 104 4.11 -2.42 12.81
CA LEU A 104 4.56 -3.73 13.28
C LEU A 104 5.90 -3.63 14.03
N GLN A 105 6.84 -2.90 13.45
CA GLN A 105 8.19 -2.59 13.90
C GLN A 105 9.15 -3.77 13.85
N HIS A 106 8.82 -4.95 14.40
CA HIS A 106 9.67 -6.15 14.40
C HIS A 106 8.83 -7.43 14.40
N THR A 107 9.44 -8.59 14.07
CA THR A 107 8.80 -9.93 14.10
C THR A 107 9.28 -10.82 15.26
N ASP A 108 9.95 -10.27 16.25
CA ASP A 108 10.38 -10.97 17.47
C ASP A 108 9.56 -10.44 18.65
N ASN A 109 8.74 -11.33 19.25
CA ASN A 109 7.86 -10.97 20.39
C ASN A 109 8.63 -10.51 21.62
N GLU A 110 9.84 -11.03 21.87
CA GLU A 110 10.66 -10.59 23.00
C GLU A 110 11.15 -9.14 22.80
N ILE A 111 11.52 -8.78 21.57
CA ILE A 111 11.89 -7.40 21.24
C ILE A 111 10.68 -6.49 21.40
N LEU A 112 9.53 -6.84 20.80
CA LEU A 112 8.28 -6.05 20.90
C LEU A 112 7.88 -5.81 22.36
N LYS A 113 7.96 -6.85 23.19
CA LYS A 113 7.66 -6.76 24.64
C LYS A 113 8.63 -5.83 25.37
N LYS A 114 9.94 -5.97 25.11
CA LYS A 114 10.98 -5.15 25.77
C LYS A 114 10.87 -3.66 25.40
N VAL A 115 10.49 -3.35 24.16
CA VAL A 115 10.27 -1.96 23.75
C VAL A 115 8.84 -1.47 24.03
N ASN A 116 8.05 -2.24 24.79
CA ASN A 116 6.69 -1.93 25.22
C ASN A 116 5.75 -1.58 24.03
N ARG A 117 5.74 -2.45 23.02
CA ARG A 117 5.00 -2.16 21.77
C ARG A 117 3.47 -2.30 21.89
N GLY A 118 2.98 -3.02 22.92
CA GLY A 118 1.55 -3.19 23.20
C GLY A 118 0.86 -4.28 22.39
N HIS A 119 1.50 -4.83 21.35
CA HIS A 119 1.02 -5.97 20.56
C HIS A 119 2.13 -7.00 20.35
N ASN A 120 1.74 -8.22 20.01
CA ASN A 120 2.61 -9.30 19.56
C ASN A 120 2.51 -9.50 18.04
N VAL A 121 3.32 -10.39 17.50
CA VAL A 121 3.36 -10.71 16.06
C VAL A 121 2.06 -11.35 15.59
N GLU A 122 1.46 -12.22 16.40
CA GLU A 122 0.22 -12.93 16.10
C GLU A 122 -0.94 -11.93 15.91
N CYS A 123 -1.06 -10.94 16.80
CA CYS A 123 -2.03 -9.85 16.66
C CYS A 123 -1.84 -9.08 15.34
N ALA A 124 -0.60 -8.82 14.97
CA ALA A 124 -0.32 -8.13 13.69
C ALA A 124 -0.68 -9.00 12.48
N VAL A 125 -0.41 -10.30 12.50
CA VAL A 125 -0.77 -11.25 11.44
C VAL A 125 -2.29 -11.31 11.26
N GLU A 126 -3.04 -11.44 12.36
CA GLU A 126 -4.50 -11.45 12.34
C GLU A 126 -5.07 -10.14 11.79
N THR A 127 -4.52 -9.01 12.22
CA THR A 127 -4.94 -7.68 11.75
C THR A 127 -4.66 -7.47 10.27
N ILE A 128 -3.48 -7.87 9.79
CA ILE A 128 -3.12 -7.81 8.36
C ILE A 128 -4.08 -8.66 7.54
N LYS A 129 -4.36 -9.89 8.00
CA LYS A 129 -5.33 -10.77 7.35
C LYS A 129 -6.72 -10.13 7.31
N LEU A 130 -7.22 -9.64 8.43
CA LEU A 130 -8.53 -8.99 8.53
C LEU A 130 -8.66 -7.80 7.58
N LEU A 131 -7.66 -6.93 7.52
CA LEU A 131 -7.63 -5.77 6.63
C LEU A 131 -7.60 -6.18 5.15
N LYS A 132 -6.75 -7.14 4.78
CA LYS A 132 -6.67 -7.64 3.39
C LYS A 132 -7.96 -8.35 2.96
N ASP A 133 -8.60 -9.10 3.86
CA ASP A 133 -9.87 -9.77 3.63
C ASP A 133 -11.03 -8.77 3.46
N ASN A 134 -10.85 -7.52 3.91
CA ASN A 134 -11.74 -6.39 3.66
C ASN A 134 -11.19 -5.41 2.61
N CYS A 135 -10.31 -5.90 1.73
CA CYS A 135 -9.83 -5.23 0.54
C CYS A 135 -8.79 -4.10 0.74
N PHE A 136 -8.36 -3.78 1.98
CA PHE A 136 -7.41 -2.70 2.22
C PHE A 136 -6.02 -3.00 1.66
N LYS A 137 -5.33 -1.95 1.22
CA LYS A 137 -3.89 -1.95 0.96
C LYS A 137 -3.13 -1.76 2.27
N ILE A 138 -2.03 -2.52 2.46
CA ILE A 138 -1.27 -2.57 3.71
C ILE A 138 0.15 -2.08 3.50
N ASP A 139 0.53 -1.08 4.29
CA ASP A 139 1.91 -0.64 4.45
C ASP A 139 2.41 -1.06 5.84
N LEU A 140 3.61 -1.60 5.93
CA LEU A 140 4.24 -1.90 7.22
C LEU A 140 5.38 -0.95 7.51
N HIS A 141 5.50 -0.56 8.78
CA HIS A 141 6.68 0.08 9.31
C HIS A 141 7.52 -0.96 10.04
N LEU A 142 8.79 -1.08 9.65
CA LEU A 142 9.78 -1.96 10.26
C LEU A 142 10.96 -1.13 10.74
N MET A 143 11.45 -1.47 11.92
CA MET A 143 12.53 -0.74 12.59
C MET A 143 13.70 -1.66 12.90
N PRO A 144 14.67 -1.80 11.97
CA PRO A 144 15.94 -2.42 12.33
C PRO A 144 16.70 -1.56 13.36
N ASP A 145 17.63 -2.19 14.07
CA ASP A 145 18.42 -1.56 15.12
C ASP A 145 17.61 -1.11 16.36
N LEU A 146 16.45 -1.77 16.61
CA LEU A 146 15.72 -1.57 17.87
C LEU A 146 16.57 -2.05 19.08
N PRO A 147 16.33 -1.49 20.30
CA PRO A 147 16.93 -2.05 21.51
C PRO A 147 16.72 -3.57 21.60
N PHE A 148 17.81 -4.29 21.89
CA PHE A 148 17.86 -5.75 22.08
C PHE A 148 17.83 -6.58 20.77
N THR A 149 17.90 -5.94 19.60
CA THR A 149 18.08 -6.64 18.33
C THR A 149 19.56 -6.78 17.95
N THR A 150 19.82 -7.53 16.89
CA THR A 150 21.14 -7.68 16.24
C THR A 150 20.94 -7.68 14.73
N PRO A 151 22.00 -7.46 13.91
CA PRO A 151 21.90 -7.56 12.46
C PRO A 151 21.26 -8.87 11.96
N GLU A 152 21.54 -10.00 12.60
CA GLU A 152 21.00 -11.33 12.24
C GLU A 152 19.49 -11.42 12.54
N LYS A 153 19.05 -10.88 13.70
CA LYS A 153 17.63 -10.81 14.06
C LYS A 153 16.86 -9.91 13.07
N ASP A 154 17.43 -8.78 12.70
CA ASP A 154 16.82 -7.88 11.73
C ASP A 154 16.76 -8.50 10.33
N LYS A 155 17.78 -9.22 9.89
CA LYS A 155 17.72 -10.01 8.65
C LYS A 155 16.65 -11.10 8.74
N LYS A 156 16.47 -11.74 9.91
CA LYS A 156 15.38 -12.71 10.11
C LYS A 156 14.02 -12.03 10.00
N MET A 157 13.82 -10.86 10.62
CA MET A 157 12.60 -10.06 10.49
C MET A 157 12.23 -9.82 9.02
N PHE A 158 13.17 -9.42 8.19
CA PHE A 158 12.91 -9.22 6.76
C PHE A 158 12.56 -10.51 6.03
N ARG A 159 13.17 -11.66 6.40
CA ARG A 159 12.76 -12.97 5.85
C ARG A 159 11.33 -13.30 6.23
N ASP A 160 10.96 -13.14 7.50
CA ASP A 160 9.61 -13.41 7.99
C ASP A 160 8.56 -12.58 7.23
N VAL A 161 8.86 -11.28 6.97
CA VAL A 161 7.96 -10.35 6.29
C VAL A 161 7.86 -10.61 4.79
N PHE A 162 8.98 -10.88 4.11
CA PHE A 162 9.03 -10.95 2.64
C PHE A 162 8.89 -12.36 2.08
N LEU A 163 9.40 -13.37 2.79
CA LEU A 163 9.41 -14.75 2.32
C LEU A 163 8.41 -15.64 3.07
N GLY A 164 7.98 -15.24 4.28
CA GLY A 164 6.90 -15.90 5.01
C GLY A 164 5.55 -15.69 4.33
N THR A 165 4.57 -16.54 4.66
CA THR A 165 3.21 -16.49 4.08
C THR A 165 2.22 -15.67 4.92
N ASP A 166 2.56 -15.37 6.17
CA ASP A 166 1.60 -14.82 7.12
C ASP A 166 1.43 -13.31 7.00
N ILE A 167 2.46 -12.60 6.55
CA ILE A 167 2.50 -11.14 6.49
C ILE A 167 2.37 -10.64 5.03
N GLN A 168 3.43 -10.75 4.21
CA GLN A 168 3.45 -10.35 2.79
C GLN A 168 2.75 -8.99 2.52
N PRO A 169 3.30 -7.85 2.95
CA PRO A 169 2.66 -6.54 2.79
C PRO A 169 2.68 -6.04 1.34
N ASP A 170 1.93 -4.98 1.06
CA ASP A 170 1.97 -4.30 -0.24
C ASP A 170 3.11 -3.28 -0.31
N GLN A 171 3.40 -2.64 0.83
CA GLN A 171 4.52 -1.71 0.99
C GLN A 171 5.23 -1.92 2.33
N VAL A 172 6.50 -1.52 2.39
CA VAL A 172 7.30 -1.51 3.62
C VAL A 172 8.09 -0.21 3.69
N LYS A 173 7.95 0.49 4.80
CA LYS A 173 8.85 1.57 5.17
C LYS A 173 9.88 1.01 6.17
N ILE A 174 11.14 1.15 5.86
CA ILE A 174 12.25 0.72 6.73
C ILE A 174 12.74 1.96 7.46
N TYR A 175 12.61 1.96 8.78
CA TYR A 175 12.98 3.09 9.63
C TYR A 175 13.97 2.63 10.69
N PRO A 176 15.30 2.66 10.40
CA PRO A 176 16.29 2.35 11.43
C PRO A 176 16.00 3.09 12.73
N CYS A 177 16.18 2.43 13.85
CA CYS A 177 15.92 3.03 15.15
C CYS A 177 16.97 4.12 15.43
N GLU A 178 16.52 5.29 15.80
CA GLU A 178 17.34 6.44 16.12
C GLU A 178 17.05 6.90 17.55
N VAL A 179 18.10 7.22 18.29
CA VAL A 179 17.99 7.80 19.63
C VAL A 179 17.69 9.28 19.48
N THR A 180 16.49 9.68 19.90
CA THR A 180 16.06 11.08 19.86
C THR A 180 15.78 11.62 21.26
N PRO A 181 15.93 12.93 21.52
CA PRO A 181 15.67 13.53 22.82
C PRO A 181 14.27 13.24 23.36
N TYR A 182 14.16 13.22 24.67
CA TYR A 182 12.92 13.04 25.43
C TYR A 182 12.27 11.66 25.32
N THR A 183 12.99 10.67 24.83
CA THR A 183 12.49 9.28 24.68
C THR A 183 13.01 8.36 25.80
N VAL A 184 12.33 7.23 26.00
CA VAL A 184 12.83 6.17 26.90
C VAL A 184 14.11 5.55 26.34
N ILE A 185 14.23 5.47 25.01
CA ILE A 185 15.43 4.95 24.32
C ILE A 185 16.65 5.83 24.62
N GLU A 186 16.48 7.15 24.66
CA GLU A 186 17.55 8.06 25.10
C GLU A 186 18.04 7.73 26.51
N LYS A 187 17.10 7.53 27.47
CA LYS A 187 17.46 7.17 28.85
C LYS A 187 18.21 5.82 28.92
N TRP A 188 17.90 4.89 28.05
CA TRP A 188 18.62 3.61 27.97
C TRP A 188 20.00 3.77 27.37
N TYR A 189 20.12 4.60 26.34
CA TYR A 189 21.40 4.94 25.72
C TYR A 189 22.35 5.62 26.73
N ASP A 190 21.89 6.66 27.42
CA ASP A 190 22.68 7.39 28.43
C ASP A 190 23.14 6.51 29.61
N LYS A 191 22.36 5.47 29.95
CA LYS A 191 22.70 4.48 30.99
C LYS A 191 23.50 3.30 30.46
N GLY A 192 23.91 3.30 29.21
CA GLY A 192 24.64 2.20 28.58
C GLY A 192 23.84 0.89 28.44
N LYS A 193 22.50 0.95 28.57
CA LYS A 193 21.61 -0.22 28.44
C LYS A 193 21.29 -0.56 26.98
N TYR A 194 21.47 0.38 26.08
CA TYR A 194 21.27 0.23 24.67
C TYR A 194 22.33 1.03 23.93
N LYS A 195 22.90 0.43 22.89
CA LYS A 195 23.74 1.09 21.92
C LYS A 195 23.33 0.60 20.54
N PRO A 196 22.95 1.52 19.61
CA PRO A 196 22.64 1.14 18.23
C PRO A 196 23.85 0.44 17.59
N TYR A 197 23.62 -0.69 16.90
CA TYR A 197 24.70 -1.32 16.16
C TYR A 197 25.17 -0.46 14.97
N ALA A 198 24.25 0.36 14.41
CA ALA A 198 24.56 1.33 13.37
C ALA A 198 25.58 2.40 13.83
N GLU A 199 25.63 2.74 15.11
CA GLU A 199 26.64 3.65 15.68
C GLU A 199 28.00 2.94 15.79
N SER A 200 28.00 1.67 16.23
CA SER A 200 29.21 0.90 16.42
C SER A 200 29.85 0.48 15.09
N CYS A 201 29.02 0.07 14.14
CA CYS A 201 29.41 -0.35 12.79
C CYS A 201 28.32 0.07 11.79
N PRO A 202 28.40 1.25 11.19
CA PRO A 202 27.42 1.72 10.19
C PRO A 202 27.23 0.74 9.01
N GLN A 203 28.28 -0.06 8.72
CA GLN A 203 28.24 -1.06 7.66
C GLN A 203 27.22 -2.17 7.95
N ASP A 204 27.01 -2.56 9.21
CA ASP A 204 26.06 -3.59 9.60
C ASP A 204 24.61 -3.17 9.24
N LEU A 205 24.26 -1.90 9.46
CA LEU A 205 22.97 -1.37 9.04
C LEU A 205 22.82 -1.36 7.52
N VAL A 206 23.86 -0.91 6.81
CA VAL A 206 23.87 -0.93 5.33
C VAL A 206 23.66 -2.35 4.82
N ASP A 207 24.32 -3.35 5.41
CA ASP A 207 24.21 -4.74 4.98
C ASP A 207 22.87 -5.38 5.34
N VAL A 208 22.27 -5.02 6.48
CA VAL A 208 20.92 -5.43 6.85
C VAL A 208 19.88 -4.88 5.87
N VAL A 209 19.94 -3.58 5.56
CA VAL A 209 18.96 -2.97 4.65
C VAL A 209 19.20 -3.40 3.21
N LYS A 210 20.46 -3.56 2.79
CA LYS A 210 20.80 -4.14 1.48
C LYS A 210 20.21 -5.55 1.34
N TYR A 211 20.42 -6.41 2.34
CA TYR A 211 19.83 -7.75 2.38
C TYR A 211 18.31 -7.71 2.25
N ALA A 212 17.62 -6.81 2.99
CA ALA A 212 16.19 -6.63 2.88
C ALA A 212 15.77 -6.28 1.44
N MET A 213 16.51 -5.41 0.76
CA MET A 213 16.24 -5.01 -0.62
C MET A 213 16.53 -6.12 -1.64
N GLU A 214 17.48 -7.02 -1.37
CA GLU A 214 17.80 -8.19 -2.19
C GLU A 214 16.67 -9.22 -2.20
N ILE A 215 16.15 -9.55 -1.00
CA ILE A 215 15.09 -10.54 -0.83
C ILE A 215 13.69 -9.98 -1.05
N CYS A 216 13.55 -8.65 -1.19
CA CYS A 216 12.26 -8.00 -1.38
C CYS A 216 11.56 -8.52 -2.63
N PRO A 217 10.31 -9.04 -2.52
CA PRO A 217 9.57 -9.53 -3.66
C PRO A 217 9.24 -8.41 -4.65
N PRO A 218 9.15 -8.71 -5.96
CA PRO A 218 8.89 -7.71 -7.00
C PRO A 218 7.48 -7.08 -6.94
N TRP A 219 6.61 -7.58 -6.08
CA TRP A 219 5.28 -7.00 -5.81
C TRP A 219 5.24 -6.14 -4.54
N VAL A 220 6.32 -6.01 -3.79
CA VAL A 220 6.39 -5.13 -2.62
C VAL A 220 7.08 -3.83 -2.99
N ARG A 221 6.54 -2.71 -2.52
CA ARG A 221 7.12 -1.38 -2.68
C ARG A 221 7.85 -0.95 -1.43
N VAL A 222 9.10 -0.51 -1.54
CA VAL A 222 9.87 0.08 -0.43
C VAL A 222 10.05 1.58 -0.69
N PRO A 223 9.09 2.43 -0.27
CA PRO A 223 9.13 3.86 -0.55
C PRO A 223 10.20 4.62 0.23
N ARG A 224 10.53 4.18 1.45
CA ARG A 224 11.50 4.84 2.34
C ARG A 224 12.36 3.82 3.07
N VAL A 225 13.64 4.16 3.29
CA VAL A 225 14.60 3.37 4.07
C VAL A 225 15.24 4.16 5.21
N VAL A 226 14.80 5.40 5.44
CA VAL A 226 15.14 6.25 6.58
C VAL A 226 13.92 7.10 6.96
N ARG A 227 13.90 7.63 8.18
CA ARG A 227 12.95 8.67 8.60
C ARG A 227 13.49 10.04 8.26
N ASP A 228 12.58 10.98 8.01
CA ASP A 228 12.93 12.39 7.81
C ASP A 228 13.03 13.09 9.19
N ILE A 229 14.05 12.73 9.97
CA ILE A 229 14.37 13.39 11.25
C ILE A 229 15.56 14.32 11.01
N PRO A 230 15.48 15.60 11.37
CA PRO A 230 16.63 16.50 11.24
C PRO A 230 17.82 15.99 12.04
N MET A 231 19.01 15.99 11.45
CA MET A 231 20.22 15.38 12.05
C MET A 231 20.53 15.87 13.45
N HIS A 232 20.22 17.15 13.76
CA HIS A 232 20.47 17.72 15.09
C HIS A 232 19.55 17.17 16.19
N TYR A 233 18.48 16.41 15.83
CA TYR A 233 17.66 15.67 16.77
C TYR A 233 18.09 14.21 16.95
N ILE A 234 19.06 13.73 16.20
CA ILE A 234 19.55 12.35 16.29
C ILE A 234 20.78 12.35 17.20
N LYS A 235 20.65 11.77 18.40
CA LYS A 235 21.72 11.63 19.37
C LYS A 235 22.65 10.45 19.04
N ALA A 236 22.06 9.35 18.56
CA ALA A 236 22.78 8.13 18.15
C ALA A 236 21.92 7.29 17.18
N GLY A 237 22.54 6.36 16.46
CA GLY A 237 21.89 5.47 15.48
C GLY A 237 22.37 5.76 14.08
N ASN A 238 21.44 5.74 13.11
CA ASN A 238 21.77 5.94 11.69
C ASN A 238 22.22 7.38 11.39
N ALA A 239 23.47 7.55 11.01
CA ALA A 239 24.04 8.81 10.56
C ALA A 239 24.01 9.03 9.03
N LEU A 240 23.36 8.13 8.27
CA LEU A 240 23.38 8.12 6.80
C LEU A 240 22.01 8.59 6.25
N PRO A 241 21.79 9.87 5.97
CA PRO A 241 20.51 10.38 5.45
C PRO A 241 20.21 9.87 4.03
N ASN A 242 21.24 9.50 3.28
CA ASN A 242 21.18 8.98 1.91
C ASN A 242 21.34 7.46 1.82
N LEU A 243 20.96 6.70 2.87
CA LEU A 243 21.14 5.24 2.96
C LEU A 243 20.64 4.51 1.70
N ARG A 244 19.48 4.91 1.13
CA ARG A 244 18.96 4.32 -0.11
C ARG A 244 19.93 4.45 -1.28
N GLN A 245 20.55 5.62 -1.44
CA GLN A 245 21.51 5.86 -2.52
C GLN A 245 22.76 5.00 -2.35
N ILE A 246 23.28 4.91 -1.12
CA ILE A 246 24.44 4.05 -0.79
C ILE A 246 24.16 2.61 -1.18
N ILE A 247 22.97 2.09 -0.88
CA ILE A 247 22.56 0.73 -1.22
C ILE A 247 22.42 0.57 -2.74
N ASP A 248 21.77 1.50 -3.42
CA ASP A 248 21.60 1.46 -4.88
C ASP A 248 22.97 1.50 -5.59
N ASP A 249 23.96 2.25 -5.08
CA ASP A 249 25.32 2.29 -5.60
C ASP A 249 26.10 0.99 -5.33
N LYS A 250 25.90 0.34 -4.17
CA LYS A 250 26.46 -0.99 -3.90
C LYS A 250 25.90 -2.02 -4.88
N PHE A 251 24.58 -2.05 -5.09
CA PHE A 251 23.97 -2.94 -6.09
C PHE A 251 24.58 -2.76 -7.47
N LYS A 252 24.78 -1.52 -7.92
CA LYS A 252 25.40 -1.24 -9.23
C LYS A 252 26.82 -1.76 -9.32
N LYS A 253 27.63 -1.57 -8.26
CA LYS A 253 29.02 -2.06 -8.20
C LYS A 253 29.10 -3.59 -8.26
N GLU A 254 28.13 -4.29 -7.70
CA GLU A 254 28.04 -5.74 -7.68
C GLU A 254 27.30 -6.33 -8.91
N GLY A 255 26.91 -5.49 -9.87
CA GLY A 255 26.18 -5.91 -11.08
C GLY A 255 24.73 -6.33 -10.82
N GLY A 256 24.17 -5.96 -9.65
CA GLY A 256 22.80 -6.25 -9.24
C GLY A 256 21.89 -5.04 -9.23
N ALA A 257 20.63 -5.25 -8.84
CA ALA A 257 19.63 -4.21 -8.61
C ALA A 257 18.58 -4.68 -7.61
N SER A 258 17.99 -3.74 -6.85
CA SER A 258 16.81 -4.04 -6.05
C SER A 258 15.64 -4.41 -6.95
N LYS A 259 14.86 -5.42 -6.54
CA LYS A 259 13.67 -5.90 -7.25
C LYS A 259 12.39 -5.21 -6.79
N ASP A 260 12.45 -4.38 -5.75
CA ASP A 260 11.27 -3.69 -5.22
C ASP A 260 10.60 -2.81 -6.28
N MET A 261 9.29 -2.60 -6.15
CA MET A 261 8.52 -1.86 -7.14
C MET A 261 9.04 -0.44 -7.38
N ARG A 262 9.47 0.27 -6.32
CA ARG A 262 9.97 1.66 -6.45
C ARG A 262 11.21 1.75 -7.33
N SER A 263 12.12 0.79 -7.24
CA SER A 263 13.31 0.73 -8.10
C SER A 263 12.97 0.52 -9.57
N ARG A 264 11.80 -0.07 -9.84
CA ARG A 264 11.33 -0.49 -11.16
C ARG A 264 10.31 0.47 -11.80
N GLU A 265 9.91 1.54 -11.11
CA GLU A 265 8.96 2.53 -11.64
C GLU A 265 9.48 3.13 -12.96
N THR A 266 8.65 3.11 -14.02
CA THR A 266 9.06 3.48 -15.38
C THR A 266 9.64 4.91 -15.48
N GLY A 267 9.22 5.84 -14.60
CA GLY A 267 9.78 7.19 -14.54
C GLY A 267 11.31 7.24 -14.24
N ARG A 268 11.89 6.12 -13.73
CA ARG A 268 13.33 5.97 -13.47
C ARG A 268 14.09 5.33 -14.65
N HIS A 269 13.37 4.82 -15.66
CA HIS A 269 13.90 3.97 -16.73
C HIS A 269 13.41 4.44 -18.10
N SER A 270 13.81 5.65 -18.52
CA SER A 270 13.34 6.32 -19.74
C SER A 270 13.58 5.55 -21.05
N LYS A 271 14.53 4.60 -21.06
CA LYS A 271 14.87 3.80 -22.25
C LYS A 271 13.81 2.75 -22.62
N TYR A 272 12.93 2.36 -21.70
CA TYR A 272 11.92 1.32 -21.94
C TYR A 272 10.64 1.91 -22.51
N LEU A 273 10.12 1.29 -23.57
CA LEU A 273 8.91 1.74 -24.25
C LEU A 273 7.74 0.82 -23.94
N LEU A 274 6.56 1.41 -23.79
CA LEU A 274 5.32 0.68 -23.51
C LEU A 274 4.97 -0.35 -24.60
N LYS A 275 5.32 -0.08 -25.88
CA LYS A 275 5.05 -1.00 -27.01
C LYS A 275 5.73 -2.35 -26.89
N ASP A 276 6.87 -2.40 -26.17
CA ASP A 276 7.70 -3.61 -25.99
C ASP A 276 7.39 -4.32 -24.66
N ALA A 277 6.44 -3.80 -23.89
CA ALA A 277 6.09 -4.33 -22.57
C ALA A 277 5.26 -5.61 -22.67
N VAL A 278 5.46 -6.49 -21.68
CA VAL A 278 4.78 -7.78 -21.55
C VAL A 278 3.97 -7.84 -20.25
N TYR A 279 2.89 -8.62 -20.27
CA TYR A 279 2.13 -8.91 -19.06
C TYR A 279 2.79 -10.06 -18.30
N VAL A 280 3.03 -9.83 -17.00
CA VAL A 280 3.60 -10.81 -16.09
C VAL A 280 2.60 -11.05 -14.96
N VAL A 281 2.41 -12.32 -14.60
CA VAL A 281 1.52 -12.71 -13.49
C VAL A 281 2.35 -13.45 -12.45
N ARG A 282 2.33 -12.95 -11.23
CA ARG A 282 2.95 -13.59 -10.07
C ARG A 282 1.87 -13.98 -9.10
N LYS A 283 1.74 -15.28 -8.86
CA LYS A 283 0.84 -15.85 -7.86
C LYS A 283 1.62 -16.17 -6.60
N TYR A 284 1.13 -15.72 -5.46
CA TYR A 284 1.75 -15.97 -4.16
C TYR A 284 0.68 -16.14 -3.08
N TYR A 285 1.05 -16.82 -2.01
CA TYR A 285 0.16 -17.01 -0.86
C TYR A 285 0.49 -15.98 0.21
N ALA A 286 -0.51 -15.25 0.72
CA ALA A 286 -0.32 -14.16 1.66
C ALA A 286 -1.50 -14.05 2.63
N SER A 287 -1.20 -14.05 3.93
CA SER A 287 -2.19 -13.80 4.98
C SER A 287 -3.46 -14.67 4.80
N GLY A 288 -3.27 -15.97 4.56
CA GLY A 288 -4.36 -16.95 4.45
C GLY A 288 -5.10 -16.99 3.10
N SER A 289 -4.61 -16.34 2.04
CA SER A 289 -5.27 -16.33 0.73
C SER A 289 -4.28 -16.27 -0.42
N TRP A 290 -4.71 -16.70 -1.61
CA TRP A 290 -3.95 -16.50 -2.84
C TRP A 290 -4.07 -15.07 -3.32
N GLU A 291 -2.94 -14.48 -3.69
CA GLU A 291 -2.86 -13.16 -4.31
C GLU A 291 -2.19 -13.25 -5.69
N TYR A 292 -2.64 -12.41 -6.60
CA TYR A 292 -2.11 -12.26 -7.94
C TYR A 292 -1.61 -10.83 -8.13
N PHE A 293 -0.33 -10.69 -8.37
CA PHE A 293 0.27 -9.44 -8.85
C PHE A 293 0.37 -9.52 -10.38
N ILE A 294 -0.56 -8.84 -11.05
CA ILE A 294 -0.63 -8.81 -12.51
C ILE A 294 -0.05 -7.50 -12.97
N SER A 295 1.05 -7.51 -13.68
CA SER A 295 1.81 -6.32 -14.05
C SER A 295 2.09 -6.24 -15.54
N LEU A 296 2.31 -5.04 -16.04
CA LEU A 296 2.85 -4.74 -17.36
C LEU A 296 4.28 -4.25 -17.16
N GLU A 297 5.26 -4.98 -17.68
CA GLU A 297 6.69 -4.77 -17.40
C GLU A 297 7.51 -4.84 -18.68
N SER A 298 8.75 -4.31 -18.65
CA SER A 298 9.74 -4.62 -19.70
C SER A 298 10.10 -6.11 -19.67
N LYS A 299 10.54 -6.67 -20.80
CA LYS A 299 10.86 -8.10 -20.95
C LYS A 299 11.92 -8.59 -19.95
N ASP A 300 12.86 -7.73 -19.59
CA ASP A 300 13.91 -7.98 -18.58
C ASP A 300 13.46 -7.66 -17.13
N ALA A 301 12.18 -7.33 -16.94
CA ALA A 301 11.57 -6.99 -15.66
C ALA A 301 12.20 -5.78 -14.92
N VAL A 302 12.97 -4.95 -15.60
CA VAL A 302 13.62 -3.76 -15.02
C VAL A 302 12.65 -2.58 -14.88
N SER A 303 11.72 -2.42 -15.83
CA SER A 303 10.74 -1.31 -15.80
C SER A 303 9.32 -1.82 -15.61
N LEU A 304 8.60 -1.20 -14.67
CA LEU A 304 7.19 -1.47 -14.33
C LEU A 304 6.32 -0.33 -14.84
N PHE A 305 5.41 -0.61 -15.78
CA PHE A 305 4.49 0.37 -16.38
C PHE A 305 3.15 0.47 -15.67
N GLY A 306 2.72 -0.62 -15.02
CA GLY A 306 1.48 -0.64 -14.26
C GLY A 306 1.19 -2.03 -13.72
N PHE A 307 0.30 -2.11 -12.75
CA PHE A 307 -0.06 -3.37 -12.10
C PHE A 307 -1.45 -3.32 -11.48
N ILE A 308 -1.96 -4.50 -11.16
CA ILE A 308 -3.16 -4.70 -10.35
C ILE A 308 -2.90 -5.81 -9.34
N ARG A 309 -3.39 -5.63 -8.11
CA ARG A 309 -3.35 -6.63 -7.03
C ARG A 309 -4.72 -7.23 -6.87
N LEU A 310 -4.81 -8.53 -7.08
CA LEU A 310 -6.04 -9.30 -6.91
C LEU A 310 -5.83 -10.33 -5.79
N ARG A 311 -6.70 -10.31 -4.78
CA ARG A 311 -6.79 -11.33 -3.74
C ARG A 311 -7.97 -12.25 -4.03
N ILE A 312 -7.74 -13.55 -3.92
CA ILE A 312 -8.78 -14.56 -4.04
C ILE A 312 -9.05 -15.13 -2.64
N PRO A 313 -10.10 -14.67 -1.97
CA PRO A 313 -10.44 -15.19 -0.65
C PRO A 313 -10.83 -16.66 -0.69
N PRO A 314 -10.62 -17.43 0.39
CA PRO A 314 -11.09 -18.81 0.48
C PRO A 314 -12.63 -18.88 0.55
N ASN A 315 -13.21 -20.04 0.27
CA ASN A 315 -14.68 -20.24 0.23
C ASN A 315 -15.37 -19.94 1.58
N ASN A 316 -14.66 -20.08 2.69
CA ASN A 316 -15.16 -19.78 4.04
C ASN A 316 -14.91 -18.33 4.47
N HIS A 317 -14.52 -17.45 3.55
CA HIS A 317 -14.30 -16.04 3.81
C HIS A 317 -15.57 -15.37 4.41
N ARG A 318 -15.36 -14.58 5.46
CA ARG A 318 -16.40 -13.84 6.16
C ARG A 318 -16.00 -12.37 6.24
N PRO A 319 -16.18 -11.59 5.16
CA PRO A 319 -15.87 -10.17 5.16
C PRO A 319 -16.88 -9.39 6.01
N LEU A 320 -16.48 -8.20 6.44
CA LEU A 320 -17.35 -7.28 7.19
C LEU A 320 -18.38 -6.54 6.29
N PHE A 321 -18.18 -6.60 4.97
CA PHE A 321 -19.04 -5.99 3.96
C PHE A 321 -19.64 -7.08 3.08
N GLU A 322 -20.96 -7.07 2.93
CA GLU A 322 -21.67 -8.11 2.18
C GLU A 322 -21.27 -8.13 0.70
N CYS A 323 -21.03 -6.96 0.12
CA CYS A 323 -20.62 -6.81 -1.28
C CYS A 323 -19.29 -7.50 -1.62
N LEU A 324 -18.47 -7.88 -0.62
CA LEU A 324 -17.20 -8.59 -0.83
C LEU A 324 -17.34 -10.13 -0.86
N LYS A 325 -18.51 -10.66 -0.50
CA LYS A 325 -18.73 -12.12 -0.48
C LYS A 325 -18.61 -12.73 -1.87
N ASN A 326 -17.87 -13.84 -1.98
CA ASN A 326 -17.66 -14.58 -3.22
C ASN A 326 -17.04 -13.76 -4.36
N LYS A 327 -16.37 -12.65 -4.05
CA LYS A 327 -15.70 -11.78 -5.03
C LYS A 327 -14.18 -11.95 -4.98
N GLY A 328 -13.54 -11.74 -6.14
CA GLY A 328 -12.12 -11.42 -6.18
C GLY A 328 -11.92 -9.97 -5.72
N LEU A 329 -10.98 -9.74 -4.81
CA LEU A 329 -10.76 -8.43 -4.19
C LEU A 329 -9.60 -7.70 -4.89
N VAL A 330 -9.89 -6.63 -5.62
CA VAL A 330 -8.88 -5.75 -6.21
C VAL A 330 -8.49 -4.70 -5.17
N ARG A 331 -7.29 -4.85 -4.62
CA ARG A 331 -6.79 -4.03 -3.52
C ARG A 331 -5.97 -2.82 -3.99
N GLU A 332 -5.48 -2.85 -5.23
CA GLU A 332 -4.76 -1.75 -5.86
C GLU A 332 -4.78 -1.91 -7.39
N LEU A 333 -4.98 -0.81 -8.09
CA LEU A 333 -4.72 -0.66 -9.52
C LEU A 333 -3.87 0.60 -9.71
N HIS A 334 -2.70 0.46 -10.29
CA HIS A 334 -1.80 1.59 -10.52
C HIS A 334 -1.20 1.53 -11.92
N VAL A 335 -1.13 2.68 -12.60
CA VAL A 335 -0.45 2.84 -13.89
C VAL A 335 0.55 3.98 -13.75
N TYR A 336 1.81 3.67 -13.92
CA TYR A 336 2.90 4.64 -13.88
C TYR A 336 2.98 5.43 -15.20
N GLY A 337 3.51 6.63 -15.13
CA GLY A 337 3.74 7.48 -16.29
C GLY A 337 3.92 8.94 -15.87
N ASN A 338 4.31 9.79 -16.80
CA ASN A 338 4.30 11.23 -16.55
C ASN A 338 2.87 11.66 -16.23
N LEU A 339 2.71 12.52 -15.21
CA LEU A 339 1.43 13.09 -14.84
C LEU A 339 0.83 13.81 -16.06
N VAL A 340 -0.31 13.34 -16.51
CA VAL A 340 -1.09 14.01 -17.56
C VAL A 340 -2.34 14.55 -16.89
N PRO A 341 -2.65 15.84 -17.05
CA PRO A 341 -3.87 16.43 -16.49
C PRO A 341 -5.13 15.65 -16.92
N VAL A 342 -6.11 15.57 -16.03
CA VAL A 342 -7.38 14.91 -16.32
C VAL A 342 -8.09 15.66 -17.48
N GLY A 343 -8.40 14.93 -18.57
CA GLY A 343 -9.08 15.51 -19.74
C GLY A 343 -8.19 15.83 -20.94
N VAL A 344 -6.87 15.81 -20.84
CA VAL A 344 -5.96 16.02 -21.97
C VAL A 344 -5.79 14.70 -22.72
N LYS A 345 -6.31 14.64 -23.95
CA LYS A 345 -6.26 13.42 -24.81
C LYS A 345 -4.90 13.16 -25.48
N ASN A 346 -4.01 14.14 -25.57
CA ASN A 346 -2.74 14.05 -26.29
C ASN A 346 -1.57 14.64 -25.49
N GLY A 347 -1.07 13.90 -24.52
CA GLY A 347 0.27 14.13 -23.99
C GLY A 347 1.29 13.56 -24.99
N GLY A 348 2.14 14.42 -25.54
CA GLY A 348 3.17 14.04 -26.52
C GLY A 348 4.00 12.81 -26.09
N GLY A 349 4.25 11.96 -27.00
CA GLY A 349 5.21 10.87 -27.15
C GLY A 349 5.86 10.23 -25.92
N GLY A 350 5.15 9.70 -24.92
CA GLY A 350 5.81 8.98 -23.81
C GLY A 350 4.90 8.58 -22.64
N SER A 351 3.74 9.19 -22.47
CA SER A 351 2.85 8.90 -21.35
C SER A 351 2.19 7.53 -21.48
N VAL A 352 2.36 6.69 -20.46
CA VAL A 352 1.71 5.38 -20.30
C VAL A 352 0.25 5.55 -19.83
N GLN A 353 -0.05 6.64 -19.16
CA GLN A 353 -1.39 7.00 -18.71
C GLN A 353 -2.28 7.27 -19.94
N HIS A 354 -3.55 6.94 -19.86
CA HIS A 354 -4.57 7.06 -20.94
C HIS A 354 -4.44 6.14 -22.17
N LYS A 355 -3.42 5.25 -22.24
CA LYS A 355 -3.31 4.24 -23.32
C LYS A 355 -4.12 2.95 -23.05
N GLY A 356 -5.07 2.98 -22.14
CA GLY A 356 -5.96 1.83 -21.84
C GLY A 356 -5.30 0.71 -21.01
N VAL A 357 -4.09 0.94 -20.46
CA VAL A 357 -3.36 -0.06 -19.64
C VAL A 357 -4.19 -0.49 -18.44
N GLY A 358 -4.75 0.47 -17.69
CA GLY A 358 -5.58 0.16 -16.51
C GLY A 358 -6.78 -0.71 -16.84
N ARG A 359 -7.49 -0.45 -17.96
CA ARG A 359 -8.60 -1.27 -18.43
C ARG A 359 -8.18 -2.70 -18.79
N LYS A 360 -7.02 -2.84 -19.42
CA LYS A 360 -6.47 -4.18 -19.77
C LYS A 360 -6.06 -4.97 -18.52
N LEU A 361 -5.49 -4.30 -17.49
CA LEU A 361 -5.17 -4.90 -16.20
C LEU A 361 -6.44 -5.34 -15.46
N LEU A 362 -7.47 -4.49 -15.41
CA LEU A 362 -8.78 -4.81 -14.84
C LEU A 362 -9.38 -6.07 -15.49
N LYS A 363 -9.45 -6.13 -16.80
CA LYS A 363 -9.98 -7.31 -17.51
C LYS A 363 -9.21 -8.59 -17.20
N ARG A 364 -7.89 -8.51 -17.00
CA ARG A 364 -7.10 -9.68 -16.56
C ARG A 364 -7.44 -10.10 -15.14
N ALA A 365 -7.57 -9.15 -14.22
CA ALA A 365 -7.99 -9.46 -12.85
C ALA A 365 -9.40 -10.08 -12.83
N GLU A 366 -10.33 -9.56 -13.61
CA GLU A 366 -11.68 -10.13 -13.80
C GLU A 366 -11.59 -11.59 -14.26
N TRP A 367 -10.77 -11.86 -15.27
CA TRP A 367 -10.58 -13.21 -15.80
C TRP A 367 -9.98 -14.16 -14.75
N TYR A 368 -8.92 -13.70 -14.02
CA TYR A 368 -8.34 -14.52 -12.96
C TYR A 368 -9.30 -14.75 -11.79
N ALA A 369 -10.13 -13.77 -11.42
CA ALA A 369 -11.15 -13.93 -10.38
C ALA A 369 -12.19 -14.99 -10.80
N LEU A 370 -12.73 -14.90 -12.01
CA LEU A 370 -13.68 -15.87 -12.56
C LEU A 370 -13.07 -17.29 -12.63
N PHE A 371 -11.83 -17.39 -13.14
CA PHE A 371 -11.13 -18.67 -13.26
C PHE A 371 -10.89 -19.34 -11.91
N ASN A 372 -10.70 -18.56 -10.85
CA ASN A 372 -10.57 -19.07 -9.48
C ASN A 372 -11.93 -19.26 -8.77
N GLY A 373 -13.06 -19.14 -9.49
CA GLY A 373 -14.39 -19.43 -8.97
C GLY A 373 -15.04 -18.28 -8.20
N CYS A 374 -14.62 -17.02 -8.43
CA CYS A 374 -15.29 -15.85 -7.87
C CYS A 374 -16.51 -15.49 -8.73
N ALA A 375 -17.63 -15.12 -8.09
CA ALA A 375 -18.84 -14.69 -8.77
C ALA A 375 -18.78 -13.27 -9.35
N GLY A 376 -17.73 -12.54 -9.04
CA GLY A 376 -17.49 -11.16 -9.47
C GLY A 376 -16.20 -10.60 -8.92
N VAL A 377 -16.03 -9.29 -9.05
CA VAL A 377 -14.88 -8.54 -8.53
C VAL A 377 -15.38 -7.34 -7.73
N ALA A 378 -14.76 -7.12 -6.57
CA ALA A 378 -14.94 -5.92 -5.76
C ALA A 378 -13.62 -5.15 -5.67
N ILE A 379 -13.68 -3.83 -5.76
CA ILE A 379 -12.52 -2.94 -5.80
C ILE A 379 -12.62 -1.94 -4.67
N ILE A 380 -11.59 -1.85 -3.83
CA ILE A 380 -11.42 -0.69 -2.95
C ILE A 380 -10.94 0.48 -3.79
N SER A 381 -11.70 1.56 -3.81
CA SER A 381 -11.33 2.74 -4.59
C SER A 381 -11.39 4.00 -3.74
N GLY A 382 -10.51 4.96 -4.03
CA GLY A 382 -10.70 6.32 -3.56
C GLY A 382 -11.90 6.96 -4.25
N GLU A 383 -12.50 7.95 -3.61
CA GLU A 383 -13.75 8.56 -4.08
C GLU A 383 -13.58 9.22 -5.45
N GLY A 384 -12.50 9.95 -5.63
CA GLY A 384 -12.21 10.66 -6.87
C GLY A 384 -11.96 9.79 -8.11
N VAL A 385 -11.85 8.45 -7.95
CA VAL A 385 -11.67 7.52 -9.08
C VAL A 385 -12.85 6.59 -9.32
N LYS A 386 -13.93 6.67 -8.56
CA LYS A 386 -15.12 5.82 -8.75
C LYS A 386 -15.72 5.95 -10.16
N ASN A 387 -15.72 7.14 -10.74
CA ASN A 387 -16.20 7.36 -12.12
C ASN A 387 -15.39 6.61 -13.18
N TYR A 388 -14.10 6.39 -12.95
CA TYR A 388 -13.30 5.53 -13.83
C TYR A 388 -13.82 4.10 -13.83
N TYR A 389 -14.17 3.55 -12.68
CA TYR A 389 -14.72 2.20 -12.57
C TYR A 389 -16.14 2.10 -13.12
N ARG A 390 -17.01 3.12 -12.92
CA ARG A 390 -18.35 3.16 -13.54
C ARG A 390 -18.27 3.08 -15.06
N LYS A 391 -17.33 3.82 -15.70
CA LYS A 391 -17.06 3.76 -17.15
C LYS A 391 -16.57 2.39 -17.62
N ASN A 392 -16.07 1.54 -16.71
CA ASN A 392 -15.64 0.17 -16.98
C ASN A 392 -16.70 -0.89 -16.61
N GLY A 393 -17.95 -0.48 -16.30
CA GLY A 393 -19.07 -1.37 -16.03
C GLY A 393 -19.14 -1.87 -14.58
N TYR A 394 -18.55 -1.15 -13.64
CA TYR A 394 -18.70 -1.37 -12.20
C TYR A 394 -19.80 -0.45 -11.65
N PHE A 395 -20.50 -0.90 -10.64
CA PHE A 395 -21.44 -0.08 -9.86
C PHE A 395 -20.96 0.04 -8.41
N GLU A 396 -21.45 1.04 -7.72
CA GLU A 396 -21.13 1.26 -6.31
C GLU A 396 -22.09 0.45 -5.44
N GLU A 397 -21.53 -0.37 -4.56
CA GLU A 397 -22.27 -1.13 -3.56
C GLU A 397 -21.57 -0.99 -2.22
N GLU A 398 -22.30 -0.60 -1.17
CA GLU A 398 -21.71 -0.11 0.09
C GLU A 398 -20.67 0.99 -0.23
N THR A 399 -19.40 0.77 0.05
CA THR A 399 -18.32 1.73 -0.22
C THR A 399 -17.32 1.26 -1.30
N PHE A 400 -17.66 0.18 -2.01
CA PHE A 400 -16.80 -0.47 -3.00
C PHE A 400 -17.36 -0.32 -4.41
N MET A 401 -16.50 -0.53 -5.41
CA MET A 401 -16.90 -0.67 -6.80
C MET A 401 -17.00 -2.15 -7.14
N VAL A 402 -18.19 -2.61 -7.51
CA VAL A 402 -18.50 -4.04 -7.69
C VAL A 402 -18.90 -4.33 -9.13
N ARG A 403 -18.55 -5.52 -9.60
CA ARG A 403 -19.02 -6.08 -10.87
C ARG A 403 -19.30 -7.56 -10.72
N ASP A 404 -20.52 -7.97 -10.99
CA ASP A 404 -20.97 -9.35 -10.94
C ASP A 404 -20.93 -10.03 -12.31
N TYR A 405 -20.61 -11.32 -12.31
CA TYR A 405 -20.56 -12.19 -13.51
C TYR A 405 -21.57 -13.35 -13.40
N PHE A 406 -22.72 -13.10 -12.81
CA PHE A 406 -23.64 -14.15 -12.36
C PHE A 406 -23.96 -15.19 -13.43
N ILE A 407 -24.23 -14.81 -14.66
CA ILE A 407 -24.55 -15.72 -15.78
C ILE A 407 -23.29 -16.48 -16.22
N ILE A 408 -22.19 -15.79 -16.47
CA ILE A 408 -20.93 -16.37 -16.91
C ILE A 408 -20.36 -17.29 -15.84
N TYR A 409 -20.48 -16.91 -14.57
CA TYR A 409 -20.07 -17.70 -13.42
C TYR A 409 -20.85 -19.02 -13.32
N ARG A 410 -22.17 -19.01 -13.47
CA ARG A 410 -23.00 -20.23 -13.49
C ARG A 410 -22.60 -21.17 -14.62
N LEU A 411 -22.43 -20.67 -15.83
CA LEU A 411 -21.96 -21.46 -16.97
C LEU A 411 -20.58 -22.05 -16.72
N PHE A 412 -19.65 -21.26 -16.21
CA PHE A 412 -18.30 -21.72 -15.87
C PHE A 412 -18.30 -22.84 -14.80
N MET A 413 -19.12 -22.70 -13.75
CA MET A 413 -19.23 -23.72 -12.70
C MET A 413 -19.85 -24.99 -13.20
N ILE A 414 -20.83 -24.95 -14.12
CA ILE A 414 -21.41 -26.10 -14.79
C ILE A 414 -20.35 -26.83 -15.64
N PHE A 415 -19.60 -26.07 -16.47
CA PHE A 415 -18.49 -26.65 -17.26
C PHE A 415 -17.42 -27.27 -16.36
N LYS A 416 -17.01 -26.63 -15.29
CA LYS A 416 -16.01 -27.14 -14.34
C LYS A 416 -16.48 -28.43 -13.63
N SER A 417 -17.76 -28.51 -13.32
CA SER A 417 -18.38 -29.75 -12.75
C SER A 417 -18.39 -30.89 -13.76
N LEU A 418 -18.77 -30.61 -15.01
CA LEU A 418 -18.78 -31.62 -16.10
C LEU A 418 -17.36 -32.14 -16.40
N PHE A 419 -16.36 -31.26 -16.44
CA PHE A 419 -14.95 -31.65 -16.65
C PHE A 419 -14.36 -32.44 -15.49
N LYS A 420 -14.76 -32.20 -14.23
CA LYS A 420 -14.33 -33.03 -13.10
C LYS A 420 -14.83 -34.47 -13.19
N HIS A 421 -16.02 -34.67 -13.75
CA HIS A 421 -16.55 -36.03 -13.98
C HIS A 421 -15.91 -36.75 -15.17
N ILE A 422 -15.29 -36.00 -16.12
CA ILE A 422 -14.60 -36.61 -17.28
C ILE A 422 -13.15 -37.03 -16.94
N ILE A 423 -12.51 -36.40 -15.95
CA ILE A 423 -11.12 -36.70 -15.55
C ILE A 423 -11.09 -37.81 -14.43
N CYS A 424 -12.22 -38.16 -13.85
CA CYS A 424 -12.34 -39.21 -12.85
C CYS A 424 -12.87 -40.53 -13.47
N ILE A 425 -12.93 -40.68 -14.79
CA ILE A 425 -13.06 -41.91 -15.56
C ILE A 425 -11.71 -42.15 -16.27
#